data_cdc5cc5694b0c4dc857410bb890bf8a1
#
_entry.id   cdc5cc5694b0c4dc857410bb890bf8a1
#
_cell.length_a   1.000
_cell.length_b   1.000
_cell.length_c   1.000
_cell.angle_alpha   90.00
_cell.angle_beta   90.00
_cell.angle_gamma   90.00
#
_symmetry.space_group_name_H-M   'P 1'
#
loop_
_entity.id
_entity.type
_entity.pdbx_description
1 polymer ?
#
loop_
_entity_poly.entity_id
_entity_poly.type
_entity_poly.pdbx_seq_one_letter_code
_entity_poly.pdbx_strand_id
1 'polypeptide(L)'
;MASRGRYQGHGIGLVDDKGRVAIPNTLRTTLAANAPRPDGKDGGTIIIGPHEEQECLVAYDPAYVEVKAALLDAHEAAHTAADGSYDYNIQRRAMAGEAVPFDGSGRFIMPAFPRFHANIGQHAFFFGMNNRIEIWDPATALADEKLDKTVKKMIRFYMAEKGVQL
;
A
#
# COMPACT_ATOMS: atom_id res chain seq x y z
N MET A 1 -2.44 21.49 15.30
CA MET A 1 -2.85 20.33 14.47
C MET A 1 -1.84 19.21 14.61
N ALA A 2 -2.35 18.01 14.86
CA ALA A 2 -1.49 16.85 14.85
C ALA A 2 -0.97 16.60 13.42
N SER A 3 0.32 16.39 13.26
CA SER A 3 0.90 16.02 11.98
C SER A 3 0.49 14.57 11.64
N ARG A 4 0.38 14.28 10.35
CA ARG A 4 0.13 12.93 9.88
C ARG A 4 1.27 11.99 10.28
N GLY A 5 0.96 10.84 10.87
CA GLY A 5 1.96 9.85 11.26
C GLY A 5 2.64 9.21 10.04
N ARG A 6 3.89 8.80 10.23
CA ARG A 6 4.67 8.15 9.19
C ARG A 6 4.60 6.63 9.35
N TYR A 7 4.58 5.93 8.24
CA TYR A 7 4.53 4.46 8.23
C TYR A 7 5.93 3.88 8.33
N GLN A 8 6.16 3.15 9.40
CA GLN A 8 7.41 2.41 9.63
C GLN A 8 7.05 1.06 10.24
N GLY A 9 7.74 0.03 9.81
CA GLY A 9 7.50 -1.34 10.24
C GLY A 9 7.14 -2.22 9.07
N HIS A 10 7.06 -3.51 9.33
CA HIS A 10 6.80 -4.50 8.30
C HIS A 10 6.22 -5.77 8.93
N GLY A 11 5.62 -6.60 8.11
CA GLY A 11 5.05 -7.86 8.55
C GLY A 11 4.42 -8.61 7.41
N ILE A 12 3.98 -9.83 7.68
CA ILE A 12 3.33 -10.67 6.70
C ILE A 12 1.93 -11.01 7.17
N GLY A 13 0.96 -11.01 6.25
CA GLY A 13 -0.41 -11.41 6.51
C GLY A 13 -0.79 -12.61 5.65
N LEU A 14 -1.61 -13.50 6.23
CA LEU A 14 -2.22 -14.60 5.48
C LEU A 14 -3.46 -14.05 4.77
N VAL A 15 -3.53 -14.28 3.47
CA VAL A 15 -4.66 -13.87 2.64
C VAL A 15 -5.53 -15.10 2.38
N ASP A 16 -6.78 -15.06 2.80
CA ASP A 16 -7.69 -16.18 2.54
C ASP A 16 -8.26 -16.13 1.11
N ASP A 17 -9.05 -17.13 0.76
CA ASP A 17 -9.63 -17.28 -0.57
C ASP A 17 -10.62 -16.17 -0.94
N LYS A 18 -11.13 -15.44 0.05
CA LYS A 18 -12.00 -14.26 -0.14
C LYS A 18 -11.24 -12.94 -0.17
N GLY A 19 -9.92 -12.97 -0.03
CA GLY A 19 -9.09 -11.79 -0.01
C GLY A 19 -8.98 -11.11 1.36
N ARG A 20 -9.46 -11.74 2.43
CA ARG A 20 -9.37 -11.19 3.78
C ARG A 20 -7.94 -11.32 4.30
N VAL A 21 -7.42 -10.23 4.85
CA VAL A 21 -6.05 -10.16 5.39
C VAL A 21 -6.01 -9.11 6.50
N ALA A 22 -5.10 -9.27 7.44
CA ALA A 22 -4.91 -8.30 8.53
C ALA A 22 -3.64 -7.47 8.30
N ILE A 23 -3.77 -6.16 8.50
CA ILE A 23 -2.63 -5.24 8.47
C ILE A 23 -1.78 -5.48 9.72
N PRO A 24 -0.44 -5.58 9.60
CA PRO A 24 0.45 -5.70 10.78
C PRO A 24 0.21 -4.57 11.80
N ASN A 25 0.30 -4.91 13.09
CA ASN A 25 -0.07 -4.01 14.19
C ASN A 25 0.57 -2.62 14.13
N THR A 26 1.86 -2.54 13.86
CA THR A 26 2.58 -1.26 13.81
C THR A 26 2.03 -0.34 12.72
N LEU A 27 1.73 -0.90 11.56
CA LEU A 27 1.17 -0.14 10.44
C LEU A 27 -0.31 0.18 10.67
N ARG A 28 -1.06 -0.74 11.25
CA ARG A 28 -2.48 -0.55 11.59
C ARG A 28 -2.65 0.63 12.56
N THR A 29 -1.82 0.71 13.59
CA THR A 29 -1.90 1.78 14.58
C THR A 29 -1.72 3.16 13.94
N THR A 30 -0.73 3.30 13.09
CA THR A 30 -0.49 4.55 12.35
C THR A 30 -1.64 4.86 11.39
N LEU A 31 -2.12 3.86 10.67
CA LEU A 31 -3.21 4.02 9.72
C LEU A 31 -4.50 4.47 10.42
N ALA A 32 -4.84 3.86 11.54
CA ALA A 32 -6.02 4.24 12.33
C ALA A 32 -5.91 5.66 12.87
N ALA A 33 -4.72 6.07 13.32
CA ALA A 33 -4.48 7.43 13.79
C ALA A 33 -4.59 8.47 12.67
N ASN A 34 -4.14 8.12 11.45
CA ASN A 34 -4.22 9.01 10.29
C ASN A 34 -5.62 9.07 9.67
N ALA A 35 -6.48 8.10 9.96
CA ALA A 35 -7.80 7.98 9.34
C ALA A 35 -8.85 7.57 10.37
N PRO A 36 -9.06 8.39 11.42
CA PRO A 36 -10.05 8.05 12.45
C PRO A 36 -11.46 8.01 11.86
N ARG A 37 -12.26 7.08 12.35
CA ARG A 37 -13.67 6.98 11.94
C ARG A 37 -14.48 8.14 12.53
N PRO A 38 -15.41 8.73 11.73
CA PRO A 38 -16.27 9.80 12.23
C PRO A 38 -17.16 9.39 13.42
N ASP A 39 -17.51 8.09 13.50
CA ASP A 39 -18.35 7.56 14.58
C ASP A 39 -17.55 7.22 15.86
N GLY A 40 -16.23 7.44 15.87
CA GLY A 40 -15.36 7.17 17.02
C GLY A 40 -15.09 5.69 17.27
N LYS A 41 -15.56 4.80 16.40
CA LYS A 41 -15.31 3.36 16.52
C LYS A 41 -13.92 3.02 16.00
N ASP A 42 -13.42 1.83 16.38
CA ASP A 42 -12.15 1.32 15.92
C ASP A 42 -12.19 1.01 14.40
N GLY A 43 -11.03 0.96 13.79
CA GLY A 43 -10.88 0.75 12.36
C GLY A 43 -10.85 2.06 11.59
N GLY A 44 -11.03 1.98 10.28
CA GLY A 44 -10.99 3.15 9.41
C GLY A 44 -11.09 2.76 7.94
N THR A 45 -10.56 3.61 7.08
CA THR A 45 -10.53 3.43 5.63
C THR A 45 -9.09 3.41 5.14
N ILE A 46 -8.76 2.44 4.29
CA ILE A 46 -7.47 2.36 3.60
C ILE A 46 -7.73 2.50 2.10
N ILE A 47 -6.87 3.22 1.41
CA ILE A 47 -6.90 3.31 -0.04
C ILE A 47 -5.80 2.40 -0.57
N ILE A 48 -6.15 1.48 -1.46
CA ILE A 48 -5.23 0.50 -2.02
C ILE A 48 -5.24 0.62 -3.54
N GLY A 49 -4.07 0.73 -4.13
CA GLY A 49 -3.94 0.82 -5.57
C GLY A 49 -2.60 0.31 -6.08
N PRO A 50 -2.44 0.25 -7.41
CA PRO A 50 -1.18 -0.19 -7.99
C PRO A 50 -0.05 0.80 -7.69
N HIS A 51 1.16 0.27 -7.47
CA HIS A 51 2.36 1.09 -7.45
C HIS A 51 2.59 1.70 -8.83
N GLU A 52 3.14 2.90 -8.88
CA GLU A 52 3.31 3.64 -10.13
C GLU A 52 4.31 2.98 -11.09
N GLU A 53 5.26 2.19 -10.57
CA GLU A 53 6.35 1.60 -11.37
C GLU A 53 6.56 0.10 -11.16
N GLN A 54 6.34 -0.40 -9.93
CA GLN A 54 6.67 -1.79 -9.58
C GLN A 54 5.40 -2.65 -9.46
N GLU A 55 5.56 -3.96 -9.55
CA GLU A 55 4.45 -4.91 -9.44
C GLU A 55 4.04 -5.18 -7.99
N CYS A 56 3.67 -4.13 -7.31
CA CYS A 56 3.14 -4.21 -5.95
C CYS A 56 1.99 -3.22 -5.78
N LEU A 57 1.44 -3.18 -4.58
CA LEU A 57 0.40 -2.23 -4.22
C LEU A 57 0.95 -1.17 -3.30
N VAL A 58 0.34 0.00 -3.35
CA VAL A 58 0.51 1.04 -2.34
C VAL A 58 -0.81 1.20 -1.59
N ALA A 59 -0.69 1.48 -0.30
CA ALA A 59 -1.85 1.66 0.56
C ALA A 59 -1.60 2.85 1.49
N TYR A 60 -2.64 3.65 1.70
CA TYR A 60 -2.51 4.85 2.52
C TYR A 60 -3.86 5.29 3.07
N ASP A 61 -3.83 6.22 4.01
CA ASP A 61 -5.02 6.83 4.60
C ASP A 61 -5.63 7.89 3.66
N PRO A 62 -6.92 8.19 3.78
CA PRO A 62 -7.57 9.20 2.95
C PRO A 62 -6.94 10.60 3.02
N ALA A 63 -6.32 10.96 4.14
CA ALA A 63 -5.66 12.27 4.27
C ALA A 63 -4.46 12.41 3.31
N TYR A 64 -3.85 11.32 2.91
CA TYR A 64 -2.73 11.36 1.94
C TYR A 64 -3.18 11.71 0.53
N VAL A 65 -4.46 11.54 0.21
CA VAL A 65 -4.98 11.87 -1.13
C VAL A 65 -4.72 13.34 -1.46
N GLU A 66 -4.92 14.25 -0.51
CA GLU A 66 -4.65 15.68 -0.73
C GLU A 66 -3.16 15.97 -0.94
N VAL A 67 -2.29 15.32 -0.18
CA VAL A 67 -0.83 15.43 -0.36
C VAL A 67 -0.43 14.93 -1.74
N LYS A 68 -0.95 13.78 -2.13
CA LYS A 68 -0.69 13.17 -3.44
C LYS A 68 -1.21 14.04 -4.58
N ALA A 69 -2.40 14.60 -4.44
CA ALA A 69 -2.99 15.50 -5.42
C ALA A 69 -2.10 16.75 -5.63
N ALA A 70 -1.61 17.36 -4.55
CA ALA A 70 -0.73 18.51 -4.64
C ALA A 70 0.60 18.19 -5.35
N LEU A 71 1.16 17.00 -5.09
CA LEU A 71 2.37 16.55 -5.77
C LEU A 71 2.14 16.33 -7.27
N LEU A 72 0.97 15.77 -7.63
CA LEU A 72 0.61 15.56 -9.03
C LEU A 72 0.37 16.88 -9.75
N ASP A 73 -0.29 17.85 -9.13
CA ASP A 73 -0.50 19.19 -9.70
C ASP A 73 0.83 19.89 -9.96
N ALA A 74 1.76 19.80 -9.00
CA ALA A 74 3.09 20.39 -9.15
C ALA A 74 3.88 19.69 -10.27
N HIS A 75 3.77 18.39 -10.41
CA HIS A 75 4.42 17.61 -11.47
C HIS A 75 3.89 18.02 -12.85
N GLU A 76 2.57 18.15 -12.98
CA GLU A 76 1.95 18.60 -14.23
C GLU A 76 2.45 19.98 -14.61
N ALA A 77 2.45 20.93 -13.67
CA ALA A 77 2.92 22.29 -13.92
C ALA A 77 4.39 22.32 -14.38
N ALA A 78 5.23 21.45 -13.80
CA ALA A 78 6.66 21.41 -14.10
C ALA A 78 7.00 20.65 -15.40
N HIS A 79 6.13 19.76 -15.86
CA HIS A 79 6.43 18.84 -16.96
C HIS A 79 5.49 18.98 -18.17
N THR A 80 4.59 19.97 -18.16
CA THR A 80 3.79 20.29 -19.34
C THR A 80 4.69 20.91 -20.40
N ALA A 81 4.66 20.34 -21.61
CA ALA A 81 5.48 20.81 -22.72
C ALA A 81 5.00 22.17 -23.23
N ALA A 82 5.82 22.84 -24.04
CA ALA A 82 5.50 24.15 -24.63
C ALA A 82 4.24 24.14 -25.49
N ASP A 83 3.91 22.99 -26.09
CA ASP A 83 2.68 22.79 -26.87
C ASP A 83 1.45 22.44 -26.03
N GLY A 84 1.59 22.39 -24.69
CA GLY A 84 0.52 22.04 -23.75
C GLY A 84 0.35 20.56 -23.49
N SER A 85 1.16 19.68 -24.11
CA SER A 85 1.06 18.25 -23.89
C SER A 85 1.64 17.81 -22.55
N TYR A 86 1.04 16.77 -21.97
CA TYR A 86 1.47 16.16 -20.71
C TYR A 86 1.12 14.69 -20.71
N ASP A 87 1.93 13.86 -20.09
CA ASP A 87 1.63 12.43 -19.96
C ASP A 87 0.64 12.18 -18.81
N TYR A 88 -0.64 12.22 -19.12
CA TYR A 88 -1.72 12.00 -18.15
C TYR A 88 -1.75 10.57 -17.60
N ASN A 89 -1.01 9.63 -18.15
CA ASN A 89 -0.92 8.28 -17.61
C ASN A 89 -0.27 8.27 -16.22
N ILE A 90 0.59 9.24 -15.93
CA ILE A 90 1.17 9.43 -14.59
C ILE A 90 0.05 9.61 -13.57
N GLN A 91 -0.91 10.51 -13.84
CA GLN A 91 -2.03 10.76 -12.93
C GLN A 91 -3.01 9.57 -12.90
N ARG A 92 -3.26 8.93 -14.03
CA ARG A 92 -4.14 7.74 -14.09
C ARG A 92 -3.63 6.63 -13.21
N ARG A 93 -2.33 6.31 -13.27
CA ARG A 93 -1.73 5.29 -12.41
C ARG A 93 -1.77 5.70 -10.94
N ALA A 94 -1.46 6.96 -10.65
CA ALA A 94 -1.41 7.46 -9.29
C ALA A 94 -2.79 7.47 -8.60
N MET A 95 -3.87 7.67 -9.37
CA MET A 95 -5.23 7.79 -8.84
C MET A 95 -6.06 6.52 -9.01
N ALA A 96 -5.44 5.39 -9.32
CA ALA A 96 -6.14 4.13 -9.56
C ALA A 96 -6.50 3.36 -8.26
N GLY A 97 -6.41 3.99 -7.10
CA GLY A 97 -6.70 3.36 -5.82
C GLY A 97 -8.19 3.21 -5.54
N GLU A 98 -8.51 2.24 -4.71
CA GLU A 98 -9.86 1.95 -4.24
C GLU A 98 -9.90 2.07 -2.72
N ALA A 99 -10.96 2.70 -2.20
CA ALA A 99 -11.15 2.86 -0.76
C ALA A 99 -11.86 1.63 -0.20
N VAL A 100 -11.30 1.04 0.84
CA VAL A 100 -11.90 -0.11 1.52
C VAL A 100 -11.86 0.09 3.04
N PRO A 101 -12.87 -0.40 3.78
CA PRO A 101 -12.87 -0.33 5.23
C PRO A 101 -11.95 -1.39 5.83
N PHE A 102 -11.36 -1.10 6.98
CA PHE A 102 -10.69 -2.08 7.84
C PHE A 102 -11.26 -2.00 9.24
N ASP A 103 -11.32 -3.15 9.93
CA ASP A 103 -11.87 -3.22 11.29
C ASP A 103 -10.82 -2.90 12.37
N GLY A 104 -11.22 -2.95 13.63
CA GLY A 104 -10.32 -2.66 14.77
C GLY A 104 -9.14 -3.62 14.90
N SER A 105 -9.23 -4.79 14.30
CA SER A 105 -8.13 -5.77 14.24
C SER A 105 -7.24 -5.59 13.00
N GLY A 106 -7.53 -4.58 12.18
CA GLY A 106 -6.78 -4.33 10.95
C GLY A 106 -7.19 -5.22 9.78
N ARG A 107 -8.28 -5.96 9.91
CA ARG A 107 -8.74 -6.86 8.83
C ARG A 107 -9.51 -6.08 7.77
N PHE A 108 -9.21 -6.39 6.52
CA PHE A 108 -9.92 -5.83 5.37
C PHE A 108 -10.01 -6.88 4.27
N ILE A 109 -10.85 -6.63 3.28
CA ILE A 109 -10.95 -7.47 2.08
C ILE A 109 -10.17 -6.77 0.98
N MET A 110 -9.11 -7.40 0.50
CA MET A 110 -8.33 -6.83 -0.59
C MET A 110 -9.16 -6.83 -1.86
N PRO A 111 -9.32 -5.66 -2.52
CA PRO A 111 -10.10 -5.59 -3.76
C PRO A 111 -9.54 -6.50 -4.86
N ALA A 112 -10.42 -6.98 -5.71
CA ALA A 112 -10.06 -7.98 -6.73
C ALA A 112 -9.02 -7.48 -7.73
N PHE A 113 -9.16 -6.26 -8.24
CA PHE A 113 -8.21 -5.75 -9.21
C PHE A 113 -6.80 -5.53 -8.63
N PRO A 114 -6.62 -4.86 -7.49
CA PRO A 114 -5.29 -4.76 -6.86
C PRO A 114 -4.68 -6.14 -6.61
N ARG A 115 -5.45 -7.08 -6.10
CA ARG A 115 -4.98 -8.45 -5.85
C ARG A 115 -4.45 -9.11 -7.12
N PHE A 116 -5.20 -8.97 -8.21
CA PHE A 116 -4.82 -9.49 -9.53
C PHE A 116 -3.57 -8.78 -10.04
N HIS A 117 -3.55 -7.44 -9.98
CA HIS A 117 -2.45 -6.62 -10.50
C HIS A 117 -1.10 -6.97 -9.87
N ALA A 118 -1.07 -7.17 -8.56
CA ALA A 118 0.17 -7.43 -7.82
C ALA A 118 0.43 -8.93 -7.60
N ASN A 119 -0.36 -9.80 -8.20
CA ASN A 119 -0.23 -11.26 -8.09
C ASN A 119 -0.31 -11.74 -6.63
N ILE A 120 -1.10 -11.09 -5.78
CA ILE A 120 -1.19 -11.45 -4.35
C ILE A 120 -1.85 -12.82 -4.21
N GLY A 121 -1.08 -13.77 -3.71
CA GLY A 121 -1.54 -15.14 -3.43
C GLY A 121 -1.99 -15.32 -1.99
N GLN A 122 -1.43 -16.33 -1.32
CA GLN A 122 -1.81 -16.67 0.06
C GLN A 122 -1.15 -15.80 1.12
N HIS A 123 -0.12 -15.06 0.78
CA HIS A 123 0.62 -14.19 1.70
C HIS A 123 0.79 -12.81 1.12
N ALA A 124 0.70 -11.81 1.97
CA ALA A 124 0.97 -10.42 1.62
C ALA A 124 2.03 -9.86 2.58
N PHE A 125 3.11 -9.34 2.03
CA PHE A 125 4.14 -8.66 2.79
C PHE A 125 3.86 -7.16 2.80
N PHE A 126 3.74 -6.60 4.00
CA PHE A 126 3.47 -5.18 4.22
C PHE A 126 4.75 -4.48 4.65
N PHE A 127 5.05 -3.35 4.04
CA PHE A 127 6.24 -2.57 4.36
C PHE A 127 5.89 -1.08 4.45
N GLY A 128 6.20 -0.46 5.60
CA GLY A 128 5.98 0.97 5.80
C GLY A 128 7.01 1.81 5.06
N MET A 129 6.55 2.61 4.13
CA MET A 129 7.37 3.41 3.22
C MET A 129 7.22 4.89 3.49
N ASN A 130 7.35 5.32 4.74
CA ASN A 130 7.26 6.75 5.10
C ASN A 130 5.85 7.32 4.90
N ASN A 131 5.47 7.74 3.71
CA ASN A 131 4.17 8.34 3.42
C ASN A 131 3.05 7.32 3.22
N ARG A 132 3.41 6.08 2.94
CA ARG A 132 2.47 5.04 2.53
C ARG A 132 3.00 3.66 2.90
N ILE A 133 2.18 2.66 2.65
CA ILE A 133 2.53 1.25 2.87
C ILE A 133 2.67 0.61 1.48
N GLU A 134 3.68 -0.24 1.30
CA GLU A 134 3.74 -1.14 0.15
C GLU A 134 3.23 -2.52 0.54
N ILE A 135 2.54 -3.18 -0.39
CA ILE A 135 2.05 -4.55 -0.21
C ILE A 135 2.57 -5.38 -1.38
N TRP A 136 3.32 -6.42 -1.05
CA TRP A 136 3.96 -7.29 -2.03
C TRP A 136 3.52 -8.74 -1.87
N ASP A 137 3.31 -9.40 -3.00
CA ASP A 137 3.36 -10.86 -3.01
C ASP A 137 4.81 -11.30 -2.80
N PRO A 138 5.10 -12.21 -1.84
CA PRO A 138 6.49 -12.56 -1.54
C PRO A 138 7.30 -13.08 -2.75
N ALA A 139 6.72 -13.97 -3.56
CA ALA A 139 7.43 -14.52 -4.72
C ALA A 139 7.70 -13.42 -5.76
N THR A 140 6.73 -12.56 -6.03
CA THR A 140 6.89 -11.43 -6.94
C THR A 140 7.97 -10.47 -6.46
N ALA A 141 8.00 -10.18 -5.15
CA ALA A 141 9.01 -9.32 -4.56
C ALA A 141 10.42 -9.90 -4.71
N LEU A 142 10.59 -11.19 -4.44
CA LEU A 142 11.89 -11.85 -4.56
C LEU A 142 12.41 -11.91 -6.00
N ALA A 143 11.50 -11.90 -6.98
CA ALA A 143 11.84 -11.88 -8.40
C ALA A 143 12.10 -10.47 -8.93
N ASP A 144 11.74 -9.42 -8.18
CA ASP A 144 11.95 -8.02 -8.60
C ASP A 144 13.43 -7.66 -8.45
N GLU A 145 14.08 -7.32 -9.56
CA GLU A 145 15.51 -7.02 -9.58
C GLU A 145 15.86 -5.68 -8.91
N LYS A 146 14.88 -4.78 -8.80
CA LYS A 146 15.07 -3.44 -8.25
C LYS A 146 14.79 -3.35 -6.75
N LEU A 147 14.15 -4.38 -6.18
CA LEU A 147 13.83 -4.35 -4.75
C LEU A 147 15.10 -4.54 -3.92
N ASP A 148 15.20 -3.79 -2.84
CA ASP A 148 16.34 -3.77 -1.93
C ASP A 148 16.62 -5.15 -1.33
N LYS A 149 17.90 -5.48 -1.17
CA LYS A 149 18.36 -6.77 -0.62
C LYS A 149 17.87 -7.00 0.81
N THR A 150 17.87 -5.95 1.64
CA THR A 150 17.44 -6.06 3.04
C THR A 150 15.96 -6.38 3.11
N VAL A 151 15.17 -5.74 2.27
CA VAL A 151 13.72 -6.02 2.19
C VAL A 151 13.48 -7.47 1.76
N LYS A 152 14.23 -7.97 0.78
CA LYS A 152 14.15 -9.38 0.37
C LYS A 152 14.51 -10.35 1.50
N LYS A 153 15.50 -10.00 2.34
CA LYS A 153 15.84 -10.80 3.52
C LYS A 153 14.70 -10.83 4.52
N MET A 154 14.01 -9.71 4.73
CA MET A 154 12.84 -9.65 5.60
C MET A 154 11.74 -10.60 5.11
N ILE A 155 11.48 -10.59 3.81
CA ILE A 155 10.48 -11.46 3.20
C ILE A 155 10.84 -12.94 3.41
N ARG A 156 12.08 -13.32 3.14
CA ARG A 156 12.55 -14.70 3.36
C ARG A 156 12.43 -15.12 4.82
N PHE A 157 12.77 -14.21 5.74
CA PHE A 157 12.66 -14.46 7.17
C PHE A 157 11.21 -14.76 7.57
N TYR A 158 10.26 -13.91 7.17
CA TYR A 158 8.85 -14.11 7.49
C TYR A 158 8.28 -15.38 6.84
N MET A 159 8.64 -15.65 5.61
CA MET A 159 8.15 -16.86 4.93
C MET A 159 8.70 -18.12 5.56
N ALA A 160 9.97 -18.11 5.99
CA ALA A 160 10.57 -19.23 6.72
C ALA A 160 9.85 -19.48 8.05
N GLU A 161 9.47 -18.43 8.77
CA GLU A 161 8.67 -18.56 10.01
C GLU A 161 7.30 -19.20 9.76
N LYS A 162 6.74 -19.00 8.56
CA LYS A 162 5.48 -19.63 8.15
C LYS A 162 5.66 -21.06 7.59
N GLY A 163 6.91 -21.53 7.54
CA GLY A 163 7.21 -22.84 6.97
C GLY A 163 7.15 -22.90 5.46
N VAL A 164 7.21 -21.77 4.78
CA VAL A 164 7.14 -21.67 3.32
C VAL A 164 8.52 -21.36 2.76
N GLN A 165 8.97 -22.19 1.82
CA GLN A 165 10.20 -21.94 1.04
C GLN A 165 9.83 -21.31 -0.30
N LEU A 166 10.57 -20.28 -0.66
CA LEU A 166 10.40 -19.57 -1.92
C LEU A 166 11.67 -19.71 -2.78
#